data_aa8f1425a4357696059ef25bb82aaf15
#
_entry.id   aa8f1425a4357696059ef25bb82aaf15
#
_cell.length_a   1.000
_cell.length_b   1.000
_cell.length_c   1.000
_cell.angle_alpha   90.00
_cell.angle_beta   90.00
_cell.angle_gamma   90.00
#
_symmetry.space_group_name_H-M   'P 1'
#
loop_
_entity.id
_entity.type
_entity.pdbx_description
1 polymer ?
#
loop_
_entity_poly.entity_id
_entity_poly.type
_entity_poly.pdbx_seq_one_letter_code
_entity_poly.pdbx_strand_id
1 'polypeptide(L)'
;MKIAVAGTGYVGLSIATLLAQHHQVTAVDVIPEKVDMLNRKQSPIQDEYIEKYLAEKPLNLTATLDGAKAYRDADFVIIAAPTNYDPVKNHFDTHHIEEVIDLVLSVNPDAVMVIKSTIPVGYCRSLYVKYAGKGIKKLNLLFSPEFLRESKALYDNLYPSRIIV
;
A
#
# COMPACT_ATOMS: atom_id res chain seq x y z
N MET A 1 6.26 -8.23 -12.82
CA MET A 1 5.31 -8.60 -11.76
C MET A 1 4.13 -7.67 -11.82
N LYS A 2 2.97 -8.13 -11.37
CA LYS A 2 1.78 -7.32 -11.14
C LYS A 2 1.69 -6.96 -9.66
N ILE A 3 1.67 -5.68 -9.34
CA ILE A 3 1.70 -5.19 -7.97
C ILE A 3 0.49 -4.29 -7.76
N ALA A 4 -0.27 -4.53 -6.71
CA ALA A 4 -1.32 -3.63 -6.28
C ALA A 4 -0.86 -2.86 -5.02
N VAL A 5 -1.24 -1.60 -4.92
CA VAL A 5 -0.92 -0.73 -3.78
C VAL A 5 -2.22 -0.16 -3.22
N ALA A 6 -2.58 -0.54 -2.00
CA ALA A 6 -3.76 -0.07 -1.31
C ALA A 6 -3.44 1.20 -0.49
N GLY A 7 -4.03 2.32 -0.91
CA GLY A 7 -3.79 3.65 -0.37
C GLY A 7 -2.79 4.45 -1.19
N THR A 8 -3.13 5.72 -1.47
CA THR A 8 -2.33 6.66 -2.27
C THR A 8 -1.89 7.90 -1.48
N GLY A 9 -1.59 7.69 -0.19
CA GLY A 9 -0.87 8.66 0.64
C GLY A 9 0.63 8.67 0.33
N TYR A 10 1.43 9.34 1.16
CA TYR A 10 2.89 9.46 0.96
C TYR A 10 3.57 8.09 0.82
N VAL A 11 3.25 7.14 1.69
CA VAL A 11 3.84 5.80 1.67
C VAL A 11 3.43 5.04 0.41
N GLY A 12 2.13 4.91 0.16
CA GLY A 12 1.64 4.09 -0.95
C GLY A 12 2.00 4.67 -2.32
N LEU A 13 1.84 5.99 -2.52
CA LEU A 13 2.11 6.58 -3.81
C LEU A 13 3.61 6.63 -4.14
N SER A 14 4.47 6.84 -3.15
CA SER A 14 5.92 6.82 -3.38
C SER A 14 6.40 5.42 -3.78
N ILE A 15 5.92 4.37 -3.10
CA ILE A 15 6.29 2.99 -3.46
C ILE A 15 5.66 2.57 -4.81
N ALA A 16 4.43 3.01 -5.10
CA ALA A 16 3.77 2.76 -6.38
C ALA A 16 4.56 3.39 -7.53
N THR A 17 4.99 4.64 -7.37
CA THR A 17 5.81 5.38 -8.36
C THR A 17 7.18 4.73 -8.56
N LEU A 18 7.83 4.31 -7.46
CA LEU A 18 9.10 3.61 -7.50
C LEU A 18 9.01 2.31 -8.31
N LEU A 19 8.02 1.47 -7.98
CA LEU A 19 7.85 0.14 -8.57
C LEU A 19 7.34 0.20 -10.01
N ALA A 20 6.55 1.22 -10.35
CA ALA A 20 5.97 1.38 -11.69
C ALA A 20 7.01 1.67 -12.79
N GLN A 21 8.25 1.98 -12.42
CA GLN A 21 9.36 2.12 -13.37
C GLN A 21 9.73 0.78 -14.02
N HIS A 22 9.47 -0.35 -13.34
CA HIS A 22 9.91 -1.68 -13.78
C HIS A 22 8.80 -2.73 -13.76
N HIS A 23 7.65 -2.45 -13.14
CA HIS A 23 6.57 -3.39 -12.92
C HIS A 23 5.21 -2.78 -13.30
N GLN A 24 4.22 -3.64 -13.55
CA GLN A 24 2.84 -3.20 -13.69
C GLN A 24 2.27 -2.92 -12.30
N VAL A 25 1.93 -1.68 -12.03
CA VAL A 25 1.40 -1.25 -10.73
C VAL A 25 -0.01 -0.71 -10.87
N THR A 26 -0.90 -1.19 -10.01
CA THR A 26 -2.27 -0.67 -9.87
C THR A 26 -2.44 -0.07 -8.47
N ALA A 27 -2.56 1.25 -8.40
CA ALA A 27 -2.86 1.96 -7.17
C ALA A 27 -4.37 1.92 -6.89
N VAL A 28 -4.74 1.59 -5.66
CA VAL A 28 -6.13 1.52 -5.21
C VAL A 28 -6.36 2.58 -4.16
N ASP A 29 -7.35 3.41 -4.34
CA ASP A 29 -7.80 4.39 -3.32
C ASP A 29 -9.33 4.42 -3.29
N VAL A 30 -9.90 4.89 -2.19
CA VAL A 30 -11.35 5.03 -2.02
C VAL A 30 -11.86 6.41 -2.47
N ILE A 31 -10.95 7.35 -2.77
CA ILE A 31 -11.24 8.74 -3.12
C ILE A 31 -11.19 8.90 -4.64
N PRO A 32 -12.33 9.11 -5.33
CA PRO A 32 -12.39 9.20 -6.80
C PRO A 32 -11.48 10.26 -7.39
N GLU A 33 -11.39 11.42 -6.75
CA GLU A 33 -10.58 12.54 -7.21
C GLU A 33 -9.09 12.18 -7.28
N LYS A 34 -8.59 11.41 -6.30
CA LYS A 34 -7.20 10.94 -6.30
C LYS A 34 -6.93 9.95 -7.44
N VAL A 35 -7.87 9.04 -7.67
CA VAL A 35 -7.79 8.07 -8.76
C VAL A 35 -7.77 8.79 -10.11
N ASP A 36 -8.63 9.78 -10.30
CA ASP A 36 -8.68 10.58 -11.53
C ASP A 36 -7.39 11.38 -11.74
N MET A 37 -6.86 12.00 -10.69
CA MET A 37 -5.59 12.74 -10.77
C MET A 37 -4.44 11.82 -11.20
N LEU A 38 -4.29 10.66 -10.58
CA LEU A 38 -3.23 9.71 -10.90
C LEU A 38 -3.31 9.20 -12.34
N ASN A 39 -4.52 8.90 -12.83
CA ASN A 39 -4.72 8.47 -14.21
C ASN A 39 -4.45 9.60 -15.24
N ARG A 40 -4.48 10.87 -14.81
CA ARG A 40 -4.03 12.04 -15.57
C ARG A 40 -2.54 12.38 -15.35
N LYS A 41 -1.79 11.52 -14.64
CA LYS A 41 -0.39 11.73 -14.27
C LYS A 41 -0.17 12.96 -13.38
N GLN A 42 -1.13 13.26 -12.53
CA GLN A 42 -1.07 14.33 -11.54
C GLN A 42 -0.97 13.73 -10.14
N SER A 43 -0.11 14.31 -9.30
CA SER A 43 0.01 13.87 -7.92
C SER A 43 -1.10 14.43 -7.04
N PRO A 44 -1.82 13.59 -6.28
CA PRO A 44 -2.79 14.06 -5.30
C PRO A 44 -2.16 14.50 -3.96
N ILE A 45 -0.84 14.45 -3.85
CA ILE A 45 -0.07 14.84 -2.67
C ILE A 45 1.12 15.70 -3.08
N GLN A 46 1.62 16.51 -2.16
CA GLN A 46 2.78 17.37 -2.38
C GLN A 46 4.08 16.59 -2.16
N ASP A 47 4.71 16.16 -3.24
CA ASP A 47 6.02 15.53 -3.26
C ASP A 47 6.67 15.81 -4.62
N GLU A 48 7.68 16.66 -4.63
CA GLU A 48 8.36 17.14 -5.85
C GLU A 48 8.85 15.98 -6.75
N TYR A 49 9.37 14.93 -6.15
CA TYR A 49 9.86 13.78 -6.91
C TYR A 49 8.73 12.95 -7.50
N ILE A 50 7.62 12.77 -6.77
CA ILE A 50 6.44 12.08 -7.30
C ILE A 50 5.86 12.87 -8.46
N GLU A 51 5.66 14.18 -8.30
CA GLU A 51 5.14 15.07 -9.35
C GLU A 51 6.00 14.99 -10.61
N LYS A 52 7.33 15.11 -10.44
CA LYS A 52 8.29 15.00 -11.53
C LYS A 52 8.24 13.64 -12.22
N TYR A 53 8.21 12.54 -11.46
CA TYR A 53 8.21 11.19 -12.02
C TYR A 53 6.90 10.88 -12.76
N LEU A 54 5.75 11.31 -12.23
CA LEU A 54 4.46 11.16 -12.93
C LEU A 54 4.44 11.93 -14.26
N ALA A 55 5.04 13.12 -14.31
CA ALA A 55 5.07 13.95 -15.51
C ALA A 55 6.09 13.47 -16.56
N GLU A 56 7.27 13.04 -16.13
CA GLU A 56 8.43 12.85 -17.03
C GLU A 56 8.78 11.38 -17.30
N LYS A 57 8.43 10.46 -16.41
CA LYS A 57 8.84 9.06 -16.55
C LYS A 57 7.77 8.18 -17.20
N PRO A 58 8.16 7.19 -18.00
CA PRO A 58 7.26 6.18 -18.54
C PRO A 58 6.89 5.18 -17.43
N LEU A 59 5.96 5.56 -16.55
CA LEU A 59 5.49 4.70 -15.48
C LEU A 59 4.38 3.77 -15.96
N ASN A 60 4.49 2.48 -15.66
CA ASN A 60 3.41 1.51 -15.84
C ASN A 60 2.49 1.52 -14.59
N LEU A 61 1.86 2.66 -14.36
CA LEU A 61 0.99 2.95 -13.22
C LEU A 61 -0.42 3.26 -13.70
N THR A 62 -1.40 2.58 -13.11
CA THR A 62 -2.83 2.90 -13.23
C THR A 62 -3.44 3.04 -11.85
N ALA A 63 -4.54 3.76 -11.73
CA ALA A 63 -5.27 3.89 -10.48
C ALA A 63 -6.74 3.47 -10.63
N THR A 64 -7.32 2.90 -9.57
CA THR A 64 -8.71 2.42 -9.58
C THR A 64 -9.36 2.50 -8.20
N LEU A 65 -10.69 2.59 -8.18
CA LEU A 65 -11.52 2.41 -6.99
C LEU A 65 -11.82 0.92 -6.72
N ASP A 66 -11.63 0.04 -7.73
CA ASP A 66 -11.98 -1.38 -7.66
C ASP A 66 -10.80 -2.20 -7.14
N GLY A 67 -10.71 -2.32 -5.82
CA GLY A 67 -9.68 -3.13 -5.15
C GLY A 67 -9.78 -4.62 -5.49
N ALA A 68 -10.99 -5.17 -5.61
CA ALA A 68 -11.18 -6.58 -5.92
C ALA A 68 -10.59 -6.94 -7.28
N LYS A 69 -10.77 -6.07 -8.28
CA LYS A 69 -10.17 -6.25 -9.61
C LYS A 69 -8.65 -6.10 -9.57
N ALA A 70 -8.15 -5.11 -8.83
CA ALA A 70 -6.71 -4.85 -8.72
C ALA A 70 -5.95 -5.98 -8.04
N TYR A 71 -6.54 -6.61 -6.99
CA TYR A 71 -5.87 -7.64 -6.19
C TYR A 71 -5.94 -9.03 -6.82
N ARG A 72 -6.93 -9.31 -7.68
CA ARG A 72 -7.21 -10.64 -8.24
C ARG A 72 -6.01 -11.30 -8.90
N ASP A 73 -5.24 -10.54 -9.65
CA ASP A 73 -4.08 -11.04 -10.42
C ASP A 73 -2.75 -10.49 -9.91
N ALA A 74 -2.73 -9.89 -8.72
CA ALA A 74 -1.53 -9.29 -8.16
C ALA A 74 -0.61 -10.38 -7.58
N ASP A 75 0.69 -10.32 -7.90
CA ASP A 75 1.72 -11.11 -7.24
C ASP A 75 1.95 -10.58 -5.82
N PHE A 76 1.90 -9.25 -5.67
CA PHE A 76 2.07 -8.53 -4.41
C PHE A 76 0.95 -7.52 -4.20
N VAL A 77 0.47 -7.43 -2.96
CA VAL A 77 -0.42 -6.37 -2.50
C VAL A 77 0.25 -5.59 -1.38
N ILE A 78 0.62 -4.36 -1.65
CA ILE A 78 1.24 -3.46 -0.67
C ILE A 78 0.13 -2.70 0.04
N ILE A 79 0.06 -2.81 1.36
CA ILE A 79 -0.96 -2.20 2.19
C ILE A 79 -0.38 -0.95 2.85
N ALA A 80 -0.79 0.21 2.34
CA ALA A 80 -0.44 1.53 2.84
C ALA A 80 -1.70 2.32 3.23
N ALA A 81 -2.70 1.60 3.75
CA ALA A 81 -3.95 2.19 4.25
C ALA A 81 -3.68 3.06 5.49
N PRO A 82 -4.45 4.13 5.71
CA PRO A 82 -4.27 4.98 6.89
C PRO A 82 -4.52 4.21 8.17
N THR A 83 -3.68 4.47 9.19
CA THR A 83 -3.82 3.97 10.56
C THR A 83 -3.82 5.16 11.50
N ASN A 84 -5.01 5.67 11.80
CA ASN A 84 -5.15 6.82 12.69
C ASN A 84 -4.94 6.39 14.15
N TYR A 85 -4.14 7.17 14.89
CA TYR A 85 -4.01 6.98 16.33
C TYR A 85 -5.13 7.70 17.06
N ASP A 86 -5.92 6.95 17.85
CA ASP A 86 -6.92 7.52 18.75
C ASP A 86 -6.28 7.76 20.13
N PRO A 87 -6.00 9.02 20.52
CA PRO A 87 -5.34 9.33 21.77
C PRO A 87 -6.24 9.11 23.01
N VAL A 88 -7.55 9.01 22.83
CA VAL A 88 -8.51 8.75 23.92
C VAL A 88 -8.50 7.26 24.26
N LYS A 89 -8.48 6.42 23.24
CA LYS A 89 -8.45 4.95 23.39
C LYS A 89 -7.03 4.40 23.48
N ASN A 90 -5.99 5.23 23.29
CA ASN A 90 -4.59 4.81 23.16
C ASN A 90 -4.43 3.64 22.17
N HIS A 91 -5.07 3.74 21.01
CA HIS A 91 -5.18 2.67 20.04
C HIS A 91 -4.99 3.17 18.61
N PHE A 92 -4.26 2.39 17.80
CA PHE A 92 -4.23 2.58 16.35
C PHE A 92 -5.46 1.94 15.73
N ASP A 93 -6.17 2.69 14.92
CA ASP A 93 -7.24 2.15 14.12
C ASP A 93 -6.65 1.41 12.90
N THR A 94 -6.68 0.10 12.97
CA THR A 94 -6.11 -0.80 11.95
C THR A 94 -7.18 -1.46 11.08
N HIS A 95 -8.45 -1.05 11.19
CA HIS A 95 -9.54 -1.74 10.50
C HIS A 95 -9.37 -1.72 8.97
N HIS A 96 -8.87 -0.62 8.39
CA HIS A 96 -8.62 -0.54 6.95
C HIS A 96 -7.57 -1.53 6.46
N ILE A 97 -6.56 -1.87 7.26
CA ILE A 97 -5.59 -2.92 6.93
C ILE A 97 -6.31 -4.27 6.83
N GLU A 98 -7.18 -4.57 7.80
CA GLU A 98 -7.91 -5.83 7.83
C GLU A 98 -8.94 -5.94 6.70
N GLU A 99 -9.61 -4.84 6.33
CA GLU A 99 -10.50 -4.78 5.16
C GLU A 99 -9.75 -5.14 3.87
N VAL A 100 -8.55 -4.59 3.68
CA VAL A 100 -7.71 -4.94 2.53
C VAL A 100 -7.31 -6.40 2.57
N ILE A 101 -6.86 -6.93 3.72
CA ILE A 101 -6.50 -8.35 3.86
C ILE A 101 -7.68 -9.26 3.56
N ASP A 102 -8.86 -8.98 4.14
CA ASP A 102 -10.07 -9.78 3.91
C ASP A 102 -10.46 -9.76 2.42
N LEU A 103 -10.38 -8.61 1.76
CA LEU A 103 -10.65 -8.49 0.33
C LEU A 103 -9.64 -9.27 -0.52
N VAL A 104 -8.34 -9.14 -0.22
CA VAL A 104 -7.29 -9.91 -0.92
C VAL A 104 -7.53 -11.41 -0.77
N LEU A 105 -7.75 -11.90 0.44
CA LEU A 105 -8.00 -13.32 0.70
C LEU A 105 -9.24 -13.84 -0.03
N SER A 106 -10.26 -13.00 -0.24
CA SER A 106 -11.47 -13.38 -0.95
C SER A 106 -11.30 -13.55 -2.46
N VAL A 107 -10.33 -12.82 -3.08
CA VAL A 107 -10.15 -12.81 -4.55
C VAL A 107 -8.83 -13.42 -5.01
N ASN A 108 -7.80 -13.46 -4.15
CA ASN A 108 -6.46 -13.97 -4.47
C ASN A 108 -5.69 -14.37 -3.18
N PRO A 109 -6.01 -15.52 -2.57
CA PRO A 109 -5.38 -15.94 -1.32
C PRO A 109 -3.87 -16.26 -1.44
N ASP A 110 -3.35 -16.39 -2.65
CA ASP A 110 -1.93 -16.69 -2.90
C ASP A 110 -1.07 -15.44 -2.99
N ALA A 111 -1.66 -14.24 -3.13
CA ALA A 111 -0.90 -12.99 -3.18
C ALA A 111 -0.06 -12.78 -1.91
N VAL A 112 1.13 -12.23 -2.09
CA VAL A 112 1.96 -11.81 -0.96
C VAL A 112 1.54 -10.40 -0.53
N MET A 113 1.04 -10.27 0.69
CA MET A 113 0.63 -8.99 1.28
C MET A 113 1.78 -8.38 2.09
N VAL A 114 2.05 -7.10 1.88
CA VAL A 114 3.11 -6.36 2.59
C VAL A 114 2.50 -5.15 3.28
N ILE A 115 2.45 -5.16 4.60
CA ILE A 115 2.00 -4.00 5.38
C ILE A 115 3.13 -2.97 5.42
N LYS A 116 2.83 -1.77 4.93
CA LYS A 116 3.69 -0.58 4.99
C LYS A 116 3.13 0.47 5.95
N SER A 117 1.87 0.35 6.34
CA SER A 117 1.23 1.23 7.33
C SER A 117 1.88 1.10 8.71
N THR A 118 1.83 2.17 9.50
CA THR A 118 2.25 2.13 10.91
C THR A 118 1.30 1.25 11.72
N ILE A 119 1.85 0.26 12.41
CA ILE A 119 1.08 -0.71 13.19
C ILE A 119 1.68 -0.89 14.60
N PRO A 120 0.86 -1.29 15.59
CA PRO A 120 1.36 -1.60 16.94
C PRO A 120 2.32 -2.78 16.96
N VAL A 121 3.20 -2.81 17.96
CA VAL A 121 4.08 -3.95 18.20
C VAL A 121 3.24 -5.21 18.45
N GLY A 122 3.59 -6.31 17.78
CA GLY A 122 2.87 -7.58 17.90
C GLY A 122 1.62 -7.71 17.00
N TYR A 123 1.22 -6.65 16.30
CA TYR A 123 0.01 -6.67 15.46
C TYR A 123 0.06 -7.75 14.37
N CYS A 124 1.16 -7.93 13.66
CA CYS A 124 1.27 -9.00 12.67
C CYS A 124 1.04 -10.38 13.29
N ARG A 125 1.59 -10.63 14.50
CA ARG A 125 1.37 -11.89 15.21
C ARG A 125 -0.12 -12.09 15.53
N SER A 126 -0.83 -11.03 15.95
CA SER A 126 -2.27 -11.10 16.22
C SER A 126 -3.07 -11.41 14.95
N LEU A 127 -2.68 -10.88 13.79
CA LEU A 127 -3.30 -11.20 12.50
C LEU A 127 -3.13 -12.69 12.15
N TYR A 128 -1.93 -13.26 12.30
CA TYR A 128 -1.73 -14.70 12.09
C TYR A 128 -2.66 -15.56 12.95
N VAL A 129 -2.78 -15.23 14.24
CA VAL A 129 -3.69 -15.93 15.15
C VAL A 129 -5.14 -15.76 14.72
N LYS A 130 -5.55 -14.53 14.40
CA LYS A 130 -6.92 -14.20 13.95
C LYS A 130 -7.31 -14.98 12.70
N TYR A 131 -6.46 -14.98 11.68
CA TYR A 131 -6.76 -15.62 10.41
C TYR A 131 -6.65 -17.15 10.48
N ALA A 132 -5.74 -17.69 11.29
CA ALA A 132 -5.72 -19.12 11.59
C ALA A 132 -7.05 -19.57 12.26
N GLY A 133 -7.60 -18.76 13.18
CA GLY A 133 -8.91 -19.00 13.78
C GLY A 133 -10.07 -18.95 12.78
N LYS A 134 -9.93 -18.20 11.67
CA LYS A 134 -10.87 -18.20 10.54
C LYS A 134 -10.66 -19.38 9.56
N GLY A 135 -9.72 -20.28 9.83
CA GLY A 135 -9.43 -21.45 8.98
C GLY A 135 -8.44 -21.17 7.84
N ILE A 136 -7.80 -20.00 7.80
CA ILE A 136 -6.77 -19.69 6.81
C ILE A 136 -5.48 -20.41 7.23
N LYS A 137 -5.11 -21.46 6.49
CA LYS A 137 -3.94 -22.30 6.81
C LYS A 137 -2.61 -21.62 6.48
N LYS A 138 -2.60 -20.73 5.50
CA LYS A 138 -1.42 -20.01 5.03
C LYS A 138 -1.78 -18.55 4.79
N LEU A 139 -1.22 -17.66 5.57
CA LEU A 139 -1.35 -16.23 5.39
C LEU A 139 0.00 -15.69 4.87
N ASN A 140 0.05 -15.29 3.59
CA ASN A 140 1.24 -14.70 2.99
C ASN A 140 1.30 -13.21 3.35
N LEU A 141 1.71 -12.90 4.57
CA LEU A 141 1.73 -11.55 5.10
C LEU A 141 3.12 -11.20 5.62
N LEU A 142 3.63 -10.03 5.24
CA LEU A 142 4.89 -9.46 5.71
C LEU A 142 4.65 -8.07 6.29
N PHE A 143 5.53 -7.64 7.18
CA PHE A 143 5.59 -6.26 7.66
C PHE A 143 6.92 -5.64 7.22
N SER A 144 6.85 -4.51 6.55
CA SER A 144 8.01 -3.75 6.13
C SER A 144 7.79 -2.27 6.48
N PRO A 145 8.25 -1.81 7.64
CA PRO A 145 8.03 -0.45 8.13
C PRO A 145 8.65 0.62 7.23
N GLU A 146 8.11 1.84 7.30
CA GLU A 146 8.59 3.02 6.59
C GLU A 146 9.47 3.91 7.46
N PHE A 147 10.44 4.57 6.81
CA PHE A 147 11.34 5.56 7.41
C PHE A 147 11.43 6.83 6.55
N LEU A 148 10.38 7.13 5.80
CA LEU A 148 10.32 8.28 4.90
C LEU A 148 9.79 9.54 5.60
N ARG A 149 10.11 10.69 5.03
CA ARG A 149 9.57 12.00 5.40
C ARG A 149 8.41 12.34 4.47
N GLU A 150 7.34 12.91 5.02
CA GLU A 150 6.30 13.53 4.21
C GLU A 150 6.91 14.58 3.26
N SER A 151 6.35 14.76 2.09
CA SER A 151 6.85 15.62 1.00
C SER A 151 8.21 15.27 0.38
N LYS A 152 8.89 14.22 0.87
CA LYS A 152 10.14 13.66 0.31
C LYS A 152 10.09 12.13 0.21
N ALA A 153 8.90 11.59 0.17
CA ALA A 153 8.67 10.15 0.28
C ALA A 153 9.32 9.36 -0.86
N LEU A 154 9.20 9.83 -2.10
CA LEU A 154 9.84 9.13 -3.22
C LEU A 154 11.37 9.24 -3.17
N TYR A 155 11.91 10.39 -2.80
CA TYR A 155 13.36 10.55 -2.63
C TYR A 155 13.90 9.56 -1.59
N ASP A 156 13.25 9.47 -0.42
CA ASP A 156 13.66 8.58 0.66
C ASP A 156 13.51 7.09 0.28
N ASN A 157 12.56 6.74 -0.58
CA ASN A 157 12.42 5.40 -1.15
C ASN A 157 13.44 5.08 -2.26
N LEU A 158 13.87 6.08 -3.04
CA LEU A 158 14.93 5.91 -4.04
C LEU A 158 16.30 5.72 -3.39
N TYR A 159 16.52 6.37 -2.24
CA TYR A 159 17.79 6.38 -1.50
C TYR A 159 17.56 5.98 -0.03
N PRO A 160 17.06 4.76 0.24
CA PRO A 160 16.69 4.36 1.59
C PRO A 160 17.93 4.20 2.48
N SER A 161 17.86 4.71 3.71
CA SER A 161 18.89 4.46 4.73
C SER A 161 18.92 3.00 5.19
N ARG A 162 17.77 2.33 5.11
CA ARG A 162 17.57 0.92 5.48
C ARG A 162 16.25 0.40 4.92
N ILE A 163 16.20 -0.90 4.70
CA ILE A 163 14.98 -1.65 4.38
C ILE A 163 14.89 -2.77 5.40
N ILE A 164 13.74 -2.89 6.05
CA ILE A 164 13.46 -3.93 7.06
C ILE A 164 12.26 -4.74 6.58
N VAL A 165 12.37 -6.05 6.71
CA VAL A 165 11.31 -7.03 6.39
C VAL A 165 11.15 -8.00 7.55
#